data_f41701000f9957c9b00dec1f82c8f14d
#
_entry.id   f41701000f9957c9b00dec1f82c8f14d
#
_cell.length_a   1.000
_cell.length_b   1.000
_cell.length_c   1.000
_cell.angle_alpha   90.00
_cell.angle_beta   90.00
_cell.angle_gamma   90.00
#
_symmetry.space_group_name_H-M   'P 1'
#
loop_
_entity.id
_entity.type
_entity.pdbx_description
1 polymer ?
#
loop_
_entity_poly.entity_id
_entity_poly.type
_entity_poly.pdbx_seq_one_letter_code
_entity_poly.pdbx_strand_id
1 'polypeptide(L)'
;MIFLYEKYKRARNAAWQCLINCNIKALPVKLSQICNHYNSEVIENSVLPTDSPYALAAEQRGKTVIENNRYYIIVRDTETYQARRYTIAHELGHIIIPTDDEYEAERFAIDILAPACVLWGCDIHSANEISEICNISKTAAEIRAKRMAVLY
;
A
#
# COMPACT_ATOMS: atom_id res chain seq x y z
N MET A 1 -8.04 0.83 22.95
CA MET A 1 -6.60 1.12 22.79
C MET A 1 -5.77 -0.13 22.51
N ILE A 2 -5.88 -1.17 23.33
CA ILE A 2 -5.19 -2.46 23.12
C ILE A 2 -5.56 -3.08 21.76
N PHE A 3 -6.84 -3.07 21.42
CA PHE A 3 -7.34 -3.60 20.14
C PHE A 3 -6.75 -2.87 18.93
N LEU A 4 -6.62 -1.56 19.00
CA LEU A 4 -6.03 -0.76 17.93
C LEU A 4 -4.53 -1.03 17.77
N TYR A 5 -3.84 -1.21 18.87
CA TYR A 5 -2.42 -1.55 18.90
C TYR A 5 -2.16 -2.93 18.28
N GLU A 6 -3.00 -3.91 18.57
CA GLU A 6 -2.88 -5.26 18.00
C GLU A 6 -3.11 -5.24 16.48
N LYS A 7 -4.09 -4.49 15.99
CA LYS A 7 -4.30 -4.28 14.56
C LYS A 7 -3.10 -3.62 13.88
N TYR A 8 -2.53 -2.62 14.53
CA TYR A 8 -1.33 -1.94 14.06
C TYR A 8 -0.16 -2.91 13.92
N LYS A 9 0.10 -3.70 14.96
CA LYS A 9 1.15 -4.72 14.94
C LYS A 9 0.94 -5.74 13.84
N ARG A 10 -0.27 -6.24 13.69
CA ARG A 10 -0.59 -7.23 12.66
C ARG A 10 -0.32 -6.68 11.27
N ALA A 11 -0.79 -5.48 10.99
CA ALA A 11 -0.57 -4.83 9.69
C ALA A 11 0.91 -4.60 9.41
N ARG A 12 1.66 -4.07 10.37
CA ARG A 12 3.10 -3.86 10.26
C ARG A 12 3.86 -5.16 10.01
N ASN A 13 3.57 -6.17 10.80
CA ASN A 13 4.25 -7.46 10.68
C ASN A 13 3.96 -8.12 9.33
N ALA A 14 2.71 -8.02 8.87
CA ALA A 14 2.32 -8.51 7.54
C ALA A 14 3.06 -7.77 6.43
N ALA A 15 3.20 -6.45 6.55
CA ALA A 15 3.94 -5.65 5.58
C ALA A 15 5.42 -6.04 5.53
N TRP A 16 6.07 -6.15 6.67
CA TRP A 16 7.48 -6.52 6.73
C TRP A 16 7.71 -7.94 6.21
N GLN A 17 6.85 -8.88 6.56
CA GLN A 17 6.92 -10.25 6.06
C GLN A 17 6.72 -10.28 4.54
N CYS A 18 5.81 -9.46 4.03
CA CYS A 18 5.57 -9.31 2.59
C CYS A 18 6.83 -8.84 1.85
N LEU A 19 7.50 -7.82 2.37
CA LEU A 19 8.75 -7.31 1.78
C LEU A 19 9.83 -8.40 1.72
N ILE A 20 9.93 -9.20 2.76
CA ILE A 20 10.87 -10.33 2.82
C ILE A 20 10.48 -11.41 1.81
N ASN A 21 9.21 -11.85 1.83
CA ASN A 21 8.71 -12.92 0.97
C ASN A 21 8.81 -12.57 -0.52
N CYS A 22 8.62 -11.30 -0.86
CA CYS A 22 8.70 -10.81 -2.24
C CYS A 22 10.13 -10.40 -2.63
N ASN A 23 11.11 -10.58 -1.74
CA ASN A 23 12.52 -10.28 -2.01
C ASN A 23 12.75 -8.82 -2.43
N ILE A 24 12.05 -7.90 -1.77
CA ILE A 24 12.21 -6.46 -2.02
C ILE A 24 13.52 -5.99 -1.38
N LYS A 25 14.39 -5.38 -2.18
CA LYS A 25 15.74 -5.00 -1.74
C LYS A 25 16.07 -3.52 -1.92
N ALA A 26 15.15 -2.75 -2.46
CA ALA A 26 15.40 -1.33 -2.76
C ALA A 26 14.13 -0.50 -2.61
N LEU A 27 14.33 0.80 -2.39
CA LEU A 27 13.29 1.81 -2.42
C LEU A 27 13.41 2.65 -3.70
N PRO A 28 12.33 3.11 -4.28
CA PRO A 28 10.95 2.85 -3.88
C PRO A 28 10.55 1.39 -4.10
N VAL A 29 9.67 0.89 -3.26
CA VAL A 29 9.20 -0.49 -3.33
C VAL A 29 8.49 -0.73 -4.66
N LYS A 30 8.88 -1.78 -5.36
CA LYS A 30 8.31 -2.13 -6.66
C LYS A 30 7.05 -2.97 -6.46
N LEU A 31 5.88 -2.31 -6.51
CA LEU A 31 4.60 -2.95 -6.23
C LEU A 31 4.25 -4.07 -7.22
N SER A 32 4.71 -3.99 -8.47
CA SER A 32 4.51 -5.06 -9.44
C SER A 32 5.13 -6.39 -8.99
N GLN A 33 6.24 -6.34 -8.28
CA GLN A 33 6.89 -7.54 -7.74
C GLN A 33 6.02 -8.19 -6.65
N ILE A 34 5.37 -7.38 -5.83
CA ILE A 34 4.43 -7.86 -4.81
C ILE A 34 3.17 -8.41 -5.46
N CYS A 35 2.60 -7.68 -6.43
CA CYS A 35 1.43 -8.14 -7.16
C CYS A 35 1.66 -9.50 -7.83
N ASN A 36 2.80 -9.68 -8.46
CA ASN A 36 3.15 -10.96 -9.10
C ASN A 36 3.23 -12.10 -8.09
N HIS A 37 3.80 -11.85 -6.93
CA HIS A 37 3.93 -12.87 -5.87
C HIS A 37 2.55 -13.32 -5.36
N TYR A 38 1.59 -12.41 -5.26
CA TYR A 38 0.25 -12.69 -4.73
C TYR A 38 -0.81 -12.91 -5.83
N ASN A 39 -0.38 -13.24 -7.04
CA ASN A 39 -1.27 -13.52 -8.18
C ASN A 39 -2.30 -12.40 -8.39
N SER A 40 -1.83 -11.17 -8.40
CA SER A 40 -2.64 -9.96 -8.55
C SER A 40 -2.24 -9.19 -9.79
N GLU A 41 -3.21 -8.58 -10.43
CA GLU A 41 -3.00 -7.72 -11.59
C GLU A 41 -3.68 -6.38 -11.38
N VAL A 42 -2.99 -5.29 -11.71
CA VAL A 42 -3.53 -3.94 -11.64
C VAL A 42 -4.20 -3.61 -12.98
N ILE A 43 -5.46 -3.15 -12.91
CA ILE A 43 -6.23 -2.75 -14.07
C ILE A 43 -6.65 -1.30 -13.89
N GLU A 44 -6.44 -0.48 -14.91
CA GLU A 44 -6.90 0.90 -14.93
C GLU A 44 -8.41 0.94 -15.21
N ASN A 45 -9.14 1.71 -14.42
CA ASN A 45 -10.60 1.78 -14.56
C ASN A 45 -11.05 2.23 -15.95
N SER A 46 -10.28 3.09 -16.62
CA SER A 46 -10.61 3.58 -17.96
C SER A 46 -10.62 2.48 -19.03
N VAL A 47 -9.94 1.36 -18.79
CA VAL A 47 -9.90 0.20 -19.71
C VAL A 47 -11.21 -0.60 -19.65
N LEU A 48 -11.95 -0.51 -18.54
CA LEU A 48 -13.20 -1.22 -18.36
C LEU A 48 -14.35 -0.50 -19.07
N PRO A 49 -15.33 -1.24 -19.63
CA PRO A 49 -16.56 -0.63 -20.13
C PRO A 49 -17.26 0.12 -19.00
N THR A 50 -17.94 1.23 -19.34
CA THR A 50 -18.61 2.07 -18.34
C THR A 50 -19.75 1.34 -17.61
N ASP A 51 -20.32 0.32 -18.24
CA ASP A 51 -21.38 -0.53 -17.65
C ASP A 51 -20.82 -1.80 -16.99
N SER A 52 -19.51 -1.95 -16.91
CA SER A 52 -18.89 -3.10 -16.27
C SER A 52 -19.27 -3.17 -14.78
N PRO A 53 -19.62 -4.36 -14.26
CA PRO A 53 -19.88 -4.51 -12.82
C PRO A 53 -18.60 -4.28 -11.99
N TYR A 54 -17.44 -4.31 -12.62
CA TYR A 54 -16.15 -4.09 -11.96
C TYR A 54 -15.68 -2.64 -12.01
N ALA A 55 -16.37 -1.77 -12.76
CA ALA A 55 -16.00 -0.37 -12.86
C ALA A 55 -16.12 0.34 -11.49
N LEU A 56 -15.24 1.28 -11.21
CA LEU A 56 -15.25 2.06 -9.97
C LEU A 56 -16.45 3.00 -9.96
N ALA A 57 -17.11 3.11 -8.80
CA ALA A 57 -18.08 4.17 -8.55
C ALA A 57 -17.37 5.52 -8.52
N ALA A 58 -18.12 6.62 -8.69
CA ALA A 58 -17.57 7.97 -8.85
C ALA A 58 -16.60 8.37 -7.73
N GLU A 59 -16.87 7.96 -6.49
CA GLU A 59 -16.08 8.31 -5.32
C GLU A 59 -15.03 7.25 -4.94
N GLN A 60 -15.05 6.11 -5.59
CA GLN A 60 -14.14 5.01 -5.30
C GLN A 60 -12.78 5.26 -5.92
N ARG A 61 -11.71 5.11 -5.15
CA ARG A 61 -10.34 5.22 -5.65
C ARG A 61 -9.80 3.92 -6.23
N GLY A 62 -10.22 2.81 -5.63
CA GLY A 62 -9.81 1.49 -6.06
C GLY A 62 -10.68 0.42 -5.42
N LYS A 63 -10.58 -0.78 -5.95
CA LYS A 63 -11.20 -1.97 -5.36
C LYS A 63 -10.50 -3.22 -5.85
N THR A 64 -10.69 -4.31 -5.12
CA THR A 64 -10.19 -5.62 -5.49
C THR A 64 -11.35 -6.53 -5.85
N VAL A 65 -11.23 -7.24 -6.97
CA VAL A 65 -12.15 -8.29 -7.37
C VAL A 65 -11.38 -9.60 -7.56
N ILE A 66 -12.06 -10.72 -7.32
CA ILE A 66 -11.49 -12.06 -7.50
C ILE A 66 -12.21 -12.72 -8.65
N GLU A 67 -11.48 -13.21 -9.63
CA GLU A 67 -12.04 -13.94 -10.76
C GLU A 67 -11.05 -15.04 -11.16
N ASN A 68 -11.52 -16.28 -11.30
CA ASN A 68 -10.70 -17.43 -11.69
C ASN A 68 -9.44 -17.60 -10.81
N ASN A 69 -9.59 -17.45 -9.50
CA ASN A 69 -8.52 -17.55 -8.51
C ASN A 69 -7.41 -16.51 -8.66
N ARG A 70 -7.71 -15.41 -9.35
CA ARG A 70 -6.78 -14.29 -9.52
C ARG A 70 -7.40 -13.02 -8.96
N TYR A 71 -6.57 -12.18 -8.34
CA TYR A 71 -6.99 -10.88 -7.85
C TYR A 71 -6.77 -9.82 -8.92
N TYR A 72 -7.75 -8.93 -9.07
CA TYR A 72 -7.65 -7.77 -9.94
C TYR A 72 -7.85 -6.52 -9.10
N ILE A 73 -6.83 -5.68 -9.09
CA ILE A 73 -6.86 -4.40 -8.37
C ILE A 73 -7.18 -3.31 -9.39
N ILE A 74 -8.39 -2.78 -9.29
CA ILE A 74 -8.87 -1.74 -10.21
C ILE A 74 -8.55 -0.39 -9.59
N VAL A 75 -7.85 0.44 -10.32
CA VAL A 75 -7.39 1.75 -9.86
C VAL A 75 -7.86 2.84 -10.80
N ARG A 76 -8.01 4.04 -10.25
CA ARG A 76 -8.38 5.21 -11.04
C ARG A 76 -7.13 5.81 -11.67
N ASP A 77 -7.05 5.76 -12.98
CA ASP A 77 -5.89 6.19 -13.74
C ASP A 77 -5.75 7.72 -13.87
N THR A 78 -6.77 8.47 -13.45
CA THR A 78 -6.72 9.95 -13.39
C THR A 78 -6.02 10.48 -12.11
N GLU A 79 -5.70 9.62 -11.17
CA GLU A 79 -4.97 9.97 -9.95
C GLU A 79 -3.48 10.21 -10.24
N THR A 80 -2.81 10.91 -9.31
CA THR A 80 -1.35 11.05 -9.38
C THR A 80 -0.67 9.68 -9.23
N TYR A 81 0.57 9.60 -9.66
CA TYR A 81 1.35 8.36 -9.54
C TYR A 81 1.47 7.91 -8.09
N GLN A 82 1.75 8.84 -7.16
CA GLN A 82 1.84 8.53 -5.74
C GLN A 82 0.49 8.05 -5.15
N ALA A 83 -0.61 8.68 -5.55
CA ALA A 83 -1.95 8.27 -5.11
C ALA A 83 -2.31 6.88 -5.62
N ARG A 84 -1.95 6.55 -6.85
CA ARG A 84 -2.15 5.19 -7.42
C ARG A 84 -1.33 4.16 -6.66
N ARG A 85 -0.08 4.46 -6.35
CA ARG A 85 0.77 3.56 -5.56
C ARG A 85 0.15 3.27 -4.20
N TYR A 86 -0.36 4.30 -3.53
CA TYR A 86 -1.02 4.14 -2.24
C TYR A 86 -2.27 3.26 -2.37
N THR A 87 -3.10 3.50 -3.38
CA THR A 87 -4.31 2.70 -3.63
C THR A 87 -3.96 1.23 -3.87
N ILE A 88 -2.95 0.95 -4.69
CA ILE A 88 -2.50 -0.43 -4.95
C ILE A 88 -2.03 -1.09 -3.64
N ALA A 89 -1.22 -0.40 -2.86
CA ALA A 89 -0.72 -0.92 -1.59
C ALA A 89 -1.85 -1.17 -0.59
N HIS A 90 -2.85 -0.28 -0.55
CA HIS A 90 -4.04 -0.42 0.29
C HIS A 90 -4.84 -1.68 -0.08
N GLU A 91 -5.11 -1.88 -1.37
CA GLU A 91 -5.82 -3.06 -1.85
C GLU A 91 -5.02 -4.35 -1.60
N LEU A 92 -3.70 -4.30 -1.76
CA LEU A 92 -2.84 -5.43 -1.39
C LEU A 92 -2.97 -5.75 0.11
N GLY A 93 -3.18 -4.75 0.95
CA GLY A 93 -3.44 -4.95 2.37
C GLY A 93 -4.66 -5.81 2.62
N HIS A 94 -5.76 -5.56 1.92
CA HIS A 94 -6.97 -6.37 2.00
C HIS A 94 -6.74 -7.81 1.54
N ILE A 95 -5.90 -8.01 0.54
CA ILE A 95 -5.57 -9.33 0.00
C ILE A 95 -4.68 -10.12 0.96
N ILE A 96 -3.61 -9.48 1.44
CA ILE A 96 -2.52 -10.16 2.17
C ILE A 96 -2.92 -10.43 3.62
N ILE A 97 -3.66 -9.51 4.27
CA ILE A 97 -4.13 -9.67 5.65
C ILE A 97 -5.49 -10.38 5.71
N PRO A 98 -6.13 -10.70 4.62
CA PRO A 98 -7.55 -10.97 4.37
C PRO A 98 -8.49 -10.28 5.37
N THR A 99 -8.51 -8.96 5.29
CA THR A 99 -9.30 -8.10 6.19
C THR A 99 -10.19 -7.14 5.41
N ASP A 100 -11.37 -6.87 5.94
CA ASP A 100 -12.25 -5.80 5.47
C ASP A 100 -12.01 -4.49 6.23
N ASP A 101 -11.11 -4.49 7.20
CA ASP A 101 -10.82 -3.33 8.03
C ASP A 101 -9.94 -2.34 7.27
N GLU A 102 -10.51 -1.17 6.97
CA GLU A 102 -9.81 -0.10 6.26
C GLU A 102 -8.57 0.38 7.02
N TYR A 103 -8.63 0.41 8.35
CA TYR A 103 -7.49 0.84 9.16
C TYR A 103 -6.29 -0.10 8.99
N GLU A 104 -6.51 -1.40 9.01
CA GLU A 104 -5.44 -2.38 8.80
C GLU A 104 -4.84 -2.25 7.40
N ALA A 105 -5.68 -2.09 6.38
CA ALA A 105 -5.23 -1.93 5.01
C ALA A 105 -4.42 -0.64 4.83
N GLU A 106 -4.83 0.46 5.45
CA GLU A 106 -4.08 1.72 5.43
C GLU A 106 -2.72 1.59 6.13
N ARG A 107 -2.70 0.93 7.29
CA ARG A 107 -1.45 0.69 8.02
C ARG A 107 -0.51 -0.20 7.24
N PHE A 108 -1.01 -1.26 6.61
CA PHE A 108 -0.24 -2.09 5.71
C PHE A 108 0.36 -1.27 4.56
N ALA A 109 -0.45 -0.44 3.92
CA ALA A 109 -0.02 0.37 2.79
C ALA A 109 1.17 1.26 3.14
N ILE A 110 1.10 1.99 4.25
CA ILE A 110 2.19 2.88 4.63
C ILE A 110 3.44 2.10 5.06
N ASP A 111 3.28 0.96 5.71
CA ASP A 111 4.42 0.15 6.12
C ASP A 111 5.08 -0.60 4.95
N ILE A 112 4.34 -0.89 3.87
CA ILE A 112 4.90 -1.40 2.61
C ILE A 112 5.66 -0.30 1.87
N LEU A 113 5.04 0.88 1.71
CA LEU A 113 5.61 1.95 0.88
C LEU A 113 6.76 2.67 1.56
N ALA A 114 6.70 2.83 2.88
CA ALA A 114 7.69 3.55 3.67
C ALA A 114 8.01 2.78 4.94
N PRO A 115 8.74 1.64 4.84
CA PRO A 115 9.01 0.78 5.98
C PRO A 115 9.93 1.50 6.98
N ALA A 116 9.41 1.75 8.17
CA ALA A 116 10.09 2.55 9.20
C ALA A 116 11.44 1.96 9.60
N CYS A 117 11.54 0.63 9.71
CA CYS A 117 12.79 -0.02 10.08
C CYS A 117 13.89 0.20 9.03
N VAL A 118 13.54 0.21 7.74
CA VAL A 118 14.49 0.46 6.65
C VAL A 118 14.91 1.92 6.65
N LEU A 119 13.95 2.84 6.75
CA LEU A 119 14.22 4.27 6.77
C LEU A 119 15.11 4.65 7.96
N TRP A 120 14.80 4.14 9.13
CA TRP A 120 15.60 4.36 10.32
C TRP A 120 17.01 3.79 10.17
N GLY A 121 17.13 2.56 9.67
CA GLY A 121 18.43 1.93 9.45
C GLY A 121 19.31 2.63 8.42
N CYS A 122 18.70 3.37 7.48
CA CYS A 122 19.40 4.17 6.48
C CYS A 122 19.57 5.64 6.89
N ASP A 123 19.23 6.00 8.12
CA ASP A 123 19.30 7.37 8.64
C ASP A 123 18.45 8.37 7.85
N ILE A 124 17.27 7.94 7.43
CA ILE A 124 16.32 8.76 6.66
C ILE A 124 15.18 9.15 7.58
N HIS A 125 15.09 10.41 7.95
CA HIS A 125 14.13 10.90 8.96
C HIS A 125 13.26 12.06 8.49
N SER A 126 13.69 12.84 7.49
CA SER A 126 12.94 14.00 7.05
C SER A 126 11.82 13.62 6.09
N ALA A 127 10.71 14.36 6.15
CA ALA A 127 9.57 14.15 5.26
C ALA A 127 9.97 14.29 3.77
N ASN A 128 10.85 15.24 3.45
CA ASN A 128 11.31 15.42 2.08
C ASN A 128 12.07 14.21 1.55
N GLU A 129 13.00 13.69 2.33
CA GLU A 129 13.76 12.49 1.96
C GLU A 129 12.86 11.27 1.82
N ILE A 130 11.95 11.07 2.76
CA ILE A 130 10.99 9.96 2.74
C ILE A 130 10.13 10.02 1.48
N SER A 131 9.59 11.21 1.18
CA SER A 131 8.76 11.41 -0.02
C SER A 131 9.51 11.05 -1.31
N GLU A 132 10.74 11.48 -1.45
CA GLU A 132 11.55 11.21 -2.64
C GLU A 132 11.96 9.75 -2.75
N ILE A 133 12.50 9.18 -1.69
CA ILE A 133 13.04 7.81 -1.70
C ILE A 133 11.94 6.76 -1.82
N CYS A 134 10.82 6.98 -1.15
CA CYS A 134 9.70 6.04 -1.14
C CYS A 134 8.68 6.30 -2.26
N ASN A 135 8.77 7.43 -2.93
CA ASN A 135 7.82 7.87 -3.94
C ASN A 135 6.38 7.85 -3.41
N ILE A 136 6.20 8.53 -2.28
CA ILE A 136 4.90 8.77 -1.65
C ILE A 136 4.63 10.27 -1.57
N SER A 137 3.38 10.65 -1.34
CA SER A 137 2.99 12.05 -1.22
C SER A 137 3.71 12.71 -0.04
N LYS A 138 3.90 14.02 -0.12
CA LYS A 138 4.51 14.80 0.95
C LYS A 138 3.71 14.68 2.25
N THR A 139 2.39 14.72 2.16
CA THR A 139 1.50 14.56 3.32
C THR A 139 1.72 13.19 4.00
N ALA A 140 1.77 12.11 3.24
CA ALA A 140 2.04 10.79 3.77
C ALA A 140 3.43 10.71 4.40
N ALA A 141 4.42 11.32 3.78
CA ALA A 141 5.79 11.37 4.29
C ALA A 141 5.89 12.15 5.61
N GLU A 142 5.15 13.26 5.74
CA GLU A 142 5.09 14.04 6.98
C GLU A 142 4.49 13.21 8.13
N ILE A 143 3.43 12.47 7.86
CA ILE A 143 2.81 11.58 8.86
C ILE A 143 3.80 10.49 9.28
N ARG A 144 4.49 9.86 8.31
CA ARG A 144 5.49 8.83 8.59
C ARG A 144 6.64 9.38 9.43
N ALA A 145 7.18 10.54 9.08
CA ALA A 145 8.26 11.17 9.82
C ALA A 145 7.89 11.45 11.27
N LYS A 146 6.69 11.98 11.51
CA LYS A 146 6.18 12.23 12.87
C LYS A 146 6.06 10.96 13.70
N ARG A 147 5.54 9.88 13.10
CA ARG A 147 5.38 8.60 13.79
C ARG A 147 6.72 7.96 14.11
N MET A 148 7.69 8.05 13.22
CA MET A 148 9.03 7.56 13.46
C MET A 148 9.70 8.30 14.62
N ALA A 149 9.55 9.62 14.69
CA ALA A 149 10.12 10.43 15.76
C ALA A 149 9.58 10.07 17.16
N VAL A 150 8.38 9.53 17.24
CA VAL A 150 7.77 9.09 18.51
C VAL A 150 8.22 7.67 18.89
N LEU A 151 8.45 6.80 17.91
CA LEU A 151 8.73 5.38 18.14
C LEU A 151 10.23 5.07 18.31
N TYR A 152 11.08 5.94 17.83
CA TYR A 152 12.54 5.79 17.84
C TYR A 152 13.21 7.08 18.33
#